data_8ea24069fa59b627c43e4eca229c5c9b
#
_entry.id   8ea24069fa59b627c43e4eca229c5c9b
#
_cell.length_a   1.000
_cell.length_b   1.000
_cell.length_c   1.000
_cell.angle_alpha   90.00
_cell.angle_beta   90.00
_cell.angle_gamma   90.00
#
_symmetry.space_group_name_H-M   'P 1'
#
loop_
_entity.id
_entity.type
_entity.pdbx_description
1 polymer ?
#
loop_
_entity_poly.entity_id
_entity_poly.type
_entity_poly.pdbx_seq_one_letter_code
_entity_poly.pdbx_strand_id
1 'polypeptide(L)'
;EGLRDQQLLAVATQAAGAAHELGTPLATMSVLLNEMQQDHPDPMLQEDLKVLKDQVKLCKETLQQLVRAAEANRRMAVEMQDVTEWLDEALNRWHLMRPEASYRFQRLGQGPLPRVAPPPDLTQALLNLLNNAADACPENLQVTLDWTAEDLTISIRDHGAGVPLAIAEQIGKPFFTTKGKG
;
A
#
# COMPACT_ATOMS: atom_id res chain seq x y z
N GLU A 1 -19.19 22.32 -16.00
CA GLU A 1 -18.87 21.10 -15.20
C GLU A 1 -17.42 20.67 -15.43
N GLY A 2 -16.91 20.58 -16.67
CA GLY A 2 -15.56 20.07 -16.96
C GLY A 2 -14.36 20.86 -16.38
N LEU A 3 -14.47 22.18 -16.19
CA LEU A 3 -13.39 23.00 -15.60
C LEU A 3 -13.21 22.75 -14.09
N ARG A 4 -14.28 22.50 -13.39
CA ARG A 4 -14.25 22.16 -11.95
C ARG A 4 -13.66 20.77 -11.73
N ASP A 5 -14.00 19.83 -12.59
CA ASP A 5 -13.50 18.44 -12.52
C ASP A 5 -12.00 18.38 -12.85
N GLN A 6 -11.53 19.15 -13.82
CA GLN A 6 -10.11 19.29 -14.12
C GLN A 6 -9.30 19.95 -13.00
N GLN A 7 -9.85 20.97 -12.33
CA GLN A 7 -9.20 21.59 -11.17
C GLN A 7 -9.12 20.65 -9.97
N LEU A 8 -10.18 19.89 -9.71
CA LEU A 8 -10.21 18.89 -8.64
C LEU A 8 -9.22 17.76 -8.89
N LEU A 9 -9.10 17.30 -10.14
CA LEU A 9 -8.14 16.27 -10.53
C LEU A 9 -6.68 16.77 -10.38
N ALA A 10 -6.40 18.00 -10.76
CA ALA A 10 -5.09 18.62 -10.59
C ALA A 10 -4.70 18.74 -9.11
N VAL A 11 -5.61 19.18 -8.25
CA VAL A 11 -5.40 19.27 -6.80
C VAL A 11 -5.19 17.90 -6.17
N ALA A 12 -5.95 16.87 -6.59
CA ALA A 12 -5.80 15.53 -6.10
C ALA A 12 -4.44 14.90 -6.48
N THR A 13 -4.00 15.10 -7.71
CA THR A 13 -2.69 14.62 -8.19
C THR A 13 -1.54 15.33 -7.46
N GLN A 14 -1.68 16.63 -7.23
CA GLN A 14 -0.68 17.43 -6.52
C GLN A 14 -0.63 17.05 -5.03
N ALA A 15 -1.77 16.77 -4.40
CA ALA A 15 -1.83 16.30 -3.02
C ALA A 15 -1.18 14.92 -2.85
N ALA A 16 -1.40 13.99 -3.77
CA ALA A 16 -0.79 12.66 -3.76
C ALA A 16 0.74 12.74 -3.95
N GLY A 17 1.22 13.59 -4.86
CA GLY A 17 2.65 13.87 -5.05
C GLY A 17 3.30 14.45 -3.80
N ALA A 18 2.68 15.51 -3.23
CA ALA A 18 3.15 16.13 -2.00
C ALA A 18 3.17 15.16 -0.80
N ALA A 19 2.17 14.29 -0.69
CA ALA A 19 2.14 13.29 0.37
C ALA A 19 3.26 12.25 0.24
N HIS A 20 3.63 11.87 -0.99
CA HIS A 20 4.77 11.00 -1.23
C HIS A 20 6.09 11.69 -0.84
N GLU A 21 6.28 12.93 -1.28
CA GLU A 21 7.48 13.71 -0.97
C GLU A 21 7.63 14.02 0.53
N LEU A 22 6.52 14.28 1.24
CA LEU A 22 6.53 14.50 2.68
C LEU A 22 6.59 13.20 3.49
N GLY A 23 6.14 12.09 2.93
CA GLY A 23 6.20 10.77 3.57
C GLY A 23 7.63 10.32 3.85
N THR A 24 8.57 10.60 2.94
CA THR A 24 9.98 10.25 3.07
C THR A 24 10.66 10.95 4.26
N PRO A 25 10.64 12.31 4.39
CA PRO A 25 11.23 12.96 5.55
C PRO A 25 10.56 12.58 6.88
N LEU A 26 9.24 12.38 6.89
CA LEU A 26 8.54 11.91 8.10
C LEU A 26 8.94 10.48 8.49
N ALA A 27 9.25 9.62 7.53
CA ALA A 27 9.79 8.29 7.80
C ALA A 27 11.19 8.39 8.42
N THR A 28 12.07 9.22 7.85
CA THR A 28 13.42 9.49 8.38
C THR A 28 13.35 10.05 9.80
N MET A 29 12.49 11.04 10.06
CA MET A 29 12.28 11.58 11.41
C MET A 29 11.83 10.51 12.40
N SER A 30 10.94 9.59 11.98
CA SER A 30 10.50 8.49 12.83
C SER A 30 11.63 7.55 13.22
N VAL A 31 12.54 7.25 12.29
CA VAL A 31 13.72 6.40 12.55
C VAL A 31 14.64 7.08 13.54
N LEU A 32 15.03 8.33 13.27
CA LEU A 32 15.92 9.11 14.13
C LEU A 32 15.36 9.26 15.56
N LEU A 33 14.07 9.56 15.70
CA LEU A 33 13.42 9.67 17.00
C LEU A 33 13.41 8.34 17.76
N ASN A 34 13.30 7.20 17.07
CA ASN A 34 13.41 5.89 17.67
C ASN A 34 14.83 5.60 18.16
N GLU A 35 15.84 5.90 17.34
CA GLU A 35 17.25 5.75 17.71
C GLU A 35 17.59 6.62 18.90
N MET A 36 17.24 7.91 18.87
CA MET A 36 17.46 8.83 20.00
C MET A 36 16.79 8.34 21.29
N GLN A 37 15.61 7.74 21.18
CA GLN A 37 14.88 7.20 22.34
C GLN A 37 15.58 5.97 22.95
N GLN A 38 16.27 5.18 22.12
CA GLN A 38 17.05 4.02 22.59
C GLN A 38 18.39 4.43 23.20
N ASP A 39 19.04 5.44 22.63
CA ASP A 39 20.41 5.83 23.02
C ASP A 39 20.47 6.77 24.24
N HIS A 40 19.37 7.44 24.58
CA HIS A 40 19.36 8.47 25.62
C HIS A 40 18.34 8.14 26.73
N PRO A 41 18.76 7.61 27.87
CA PRO A 41 17.86 7.21 28.96
C PRO A 41 17.39 8.36 29.86
N ASP A 42 17.71 9.63 29.55
CA ASP A 42 17.29 10.79 30.34
C ASP A 42 15.75 10.93 30.32
N PRO A 43 15.06 10.91 31.49
CA PRO A 43 13.62 10.96 31.57
C PRO A 43 12.98 12.20 30.96
N MET A 44 13.59 13.38 31.09
CA MET A 44 13.07 14.61 30.47
C MET A 44 13.14 14.54 28.96
N LEU A 45 14.28 14.07 28.42
CA LEU A 45 14.44 13.88 26.98
C LEU A 45 13.48 12.82 26.41
N GLN A 46 13.23 11.75 27.17
CA GLN A 46 12.27 10.71 26.77
C GLN A 46 10.85 11.26 26.63
N GLU A 47 10.45 12.18 27.49
CA GLU A 47 9.14 12.82 27.42
C GLU A 47 9.03 13.73 26.19
N ASP A 48 10.05 14.52 25.91
CA ASP A 48 10.13 15.36 24.70
C ASP A 48 10.14 14.52 23.40
N LEU A 49 10.92 13.44 23.36
CA LEU A 49 10.98 12.52 22.23
C LEU A 49 9.64 11.84 21.96
N LYS A 50 8.91 11.51 23.02
CA LYS A 50 7.56 10.94 22.91
C LYS A 50 6.61 11.95 22.25
N VAL A 51 6.62 13.20 22.70
CA VAL A 51 5.79 14.27 22.10
C VAL A 51 6.13 14.44 20.63
N LEU A 52 7.41 14.49 20.26
CA LEU A 52 7.83 14.60 18.87
C LEU A 52 7.39 13.41 18.01
N LYS A 53 7.48 12.18 18.52
CA LYS A 53 6.98 10.97 17.83
C LYS A 53 5.48 11.05 17.59
N ASP A 54 4.72 11.51 18.58
CA ASP A 54 3.27 11.67 18.44
C ASP A 54 2.93 12.73 17.38
N GLN A 55 3.71 13.83 17.29
CA GLN A 55 3.54 14.83 16.25
C GLN A 55 3.86 14.30 14.85
N VAL A 56 4.95 13.55 14.69
CA VAL A 56 5.30 12.92 13.41
C VAL A 56 4.23 11.91 12.98
N LYS A 57 3.69 11.14 13.92
CA LYS A 57 2.58 10.21 13.68
C LYS A 57 1.34 10.96 13.22
N LEU A 58 0.97 12.04 13.89
CA LEU A 58 -0.17 12.89 13.53
C LEU A 58 0.00 13.48 12.12
N CYS A 59 1.19 13.95 11.75
CA CYS A 59 1.50 14.43 10.41
C CYS A 59 1.29 13.36 9.35
N LYS A 60 1.75 12.12 9.60
CA LYS A 60 1.53 10.98 8.70
C LYS A 60 0.06 10.66 8.53
N GLU A 61 -0.70 10.62 9.61
CA GLU A 61 -2.15 10.36 9.59
C GLU A 61 -2.91 11.46 8.82
N THR A 62 -2.55 12.72 9.03
CA THR A 62 -3.14 13.87 8.31
C THR A 62 -2.85 13.80 6.82
N LEU A 63 -1.61 13.49 6.43
CA LEU A 63 -1.25 13.29 5.01
C LEU A 63 -2.05 12.14 4.38
N GLN A 64 -2.19 11.03 5.08
CA GLN A 64 -2.99 9.90 4.59
C GLN A 64 -4.47 10.29 4.43
N GLN A 65 -5.03 11.09 5.34
CA GLN A 65 -6.39 11.60 5.22
C GLN A 65 -6.55 12.54 4.00
N LEU A 66 -5.58 13.41 3.74
CA LEU A 66 -5.59 14.28 2.56
C LEU A 66 -5.55 13.48 1.26
N VAL A 67 -4.71 12.45 1.19
CA VAL A 67 -4.66 11.53 0.03
C VAL A 67 -5.99 10.83 -0.16
N ARG A 68 -6.57 10.27 0.91
CA ARG A 68 -7.88 9.61 0.84
C ARG A 68 -9.01 10.56 0.41
N ALA A 69 -9.00 11.80 0.89
CA ALA A 69 -9.97 12.81 0.49
C ALA A 69 -9.82 13.20 -0.98
N ALA A 70 -8.58 13.34 -1.46
CA ALA A 70 -8.27 13.61 -2.86
C ALA A 70 -8.68 12.43 -3.76
N GLU A 71 -8.45 11.20 -3.31
CA GLU A 71 -8.85 9.97 -4.01
C GLU A 71 -10.37 9.76 -3.97
N ALA A 72 -11.06 10.12 -2.90
CA ALA A 72 -12.52 10.05 -2.81
C ALA A 72 -13.21 10.96 -3.83
N ASN A 73 -12.65 12.15 -4.06
CA ASN A 73 -13.13 13.05 -5.12
C ASN A 73 -12.83 12.49 -6.54
N ARG A 74 -11.78 11.69 -6.70
CA ARG A 74 -11.47 10.96 -7.94
C ARG A 74 -12.42 9.79 -8.19
N ARG A 75 -13.10 9.27 -7.16
CA ARG A 75 -14.10 8.18 -7.25
C ARG A 75 -15.33 8.51 -8.12
N MET A 76 -15.58 9.78 -8.43
CA MET A 76 -16.67 10.15 -9.34
C MET A 76 -16.38 9.90 -10.82
N ALA A 77 -15.14 9.53 -11.17
CA ALA A 77 -14.75 9.18 -12.54
C ALA A 77 -13.97 7.84 -12.56
N VAL A 78 -14.57 6.79 -12.00
CA VAL A 78 -13.99 5.45 -12.16
C VAL A 78 -14.30 4.96 -13.56
N GLU A 79 -13.35 5.17 -14.48
CA GLU A 79 -13.46 4.64 -15.84
C GLU A 79 -13.32 3.12 -15.83
N MET A 80 -14.22 2.47 -16.58
CA MET A 80 -14.12 1.05 -16.87
C MET A 80 -12.88 0.79 -17.71
N GLN A 81 -11.94 0.02 -17.22
CA GLN A 81 -10.70 -0.36 -17.89
C GLN A 81 -10.54 -1.88 -17.93
N ASP A 82 -9.67 -2.37 -18.77
CA ASP A 82 -9.36 -3.80 -18.82
C ASP A 82 -8.62 -4.22 -17.55
N VAL A 83 -9.06 -5.30 -16.93
CA VAL A 83 -8.48 -5.76 -15.66
C VAL A 83 -6.98 -6.04 -15.79
N THR A 84 -6.53 -6.47 -16.96
CA THR A 84 -5.11 -6.73 -17.22
C THR A 84 -4.29 -5.45 -17.29
N GLU A 85 -4.81 -4.38 -17.91
CA GLU A 85 -4.14 -3.07 -17.94
C GLU A 85 -3.99 -2.50 -16.54
N TRP A 86 -5.05 -2.53 -15.74
CA TRP A 86 -5.02 -2.10 -14.35
C TRP A 86 -3.99 -2.88 -13.51
N LEU A 87 -3.99 -4.21 -13.67
CA LEU A 87 -3.09 -5.07 -12.89
C LEU A 87 -1.64 -4.92 -13.33
N ASP A 88 -1.38 -4.85 -14.63
CA ASP A 88 -0.03 -4.61 -15.18
C ASP A 88 0.53 -3.26 -14.70
N GLU A 89 -0.29 -2.20 -14.70
CA GLU A 89 0.11 -0.88 -14.19
C GLU A 89 0.42 -0.93 -12.68
N ALA A 90 -0.42 -1.60 -11.89
CA ALA A 90 -0.19 -1.76 -10.46
C ALA A 90 1.08 -2.56 -10.15
N LEU A 91 1.34 -3.67 -10.88
CA LEU A 91 2.54 -4.50 -10.73
C LEU A 91 3.81 -3.75 -11.15
N ASN A 92 3.78 -3.01 -12.26
CA ASN A 92 4.91 -2.21 -12.72
C ASN A 92 5.24 -1.12 -11.69
N ARG A 93 4.23 -0.40 -11.18
CA ARG A 93 4.41 0.62 -10.15
C ARG A 93 4.98 0.01 -8.87
N TRP A 94 4.50 -1.15 -8.45
CA TRP A 94 5.02 -1.85 -7.28
C TRP A 94 6.47 -2.30 -7.47
N HIS A 95 6.82 -2.85 -8.63
CA HIS A 95 8.18 -3.32 -8.91
C HIS A 95 9.21 -2.17 -8.97
N LEU A 96 8.79 -0.97 -9.41
CA LEU A 96 9.65 0.22 -9.30
C LEU A 96 10.00 0.58 -7.86
N MET A 97 9.09 0.31 -6.90
CA MET A 97 9.32 0.55 -5.47
C MET A 97 10.06 -0.60 -4.77
N ARG A 98 10.01 -1.80 -5.35
CA ARG A 98 10.60 -3.03 -4.81
C ARG A 98 11.40 -3.76 -5.91
N PRO A 99 12.49 -3.13 -6.44
CA PRO A 99 13.26 -3.70 -7.55
C PRO A 99 13.99 -5.01 -7.18
N GLU A 100 14.18 -5.27 -5.89
CA GLU A 100 14.74 -6.52 -5.38
C GLU A 100 13.79 -7.70 -5.49
N ALA A 101 12.48 -7.45 -5.60
CA ALA A 101 11.49 -8.51 -5.69
C ALA A 101 11.33 -8.98 -7.15
N SER A 102 11.37 -10.30 -7.35
CA SER A 102 11.07 -10.91 -8.64
C SER A 102 9.71 -11.57 -8.63
N TYR A 103 8.94 -11.38 -9.69
CA TYR A 103 7.62 -12.00 -9.80
C TYR A 103 7.38 -12.57 -11.20
N ARG A 104 6.47 -13.55 -11.25
CA ARG A 104 5.94 -14.12 -12.49
C ARG A 104 4.43 -13.86 -12.54
N PHE A 105 3.97 -13.22 -13.58
CA PHE A 105 2.55 -12.98 -13.81
C PHE A 105 1.99 -13.98 -14.81
N GLN A 106 0.84 -14.59 -14.49
CA GLN A 106 0.13 -15.55 -15.34
C GLN A 106 -1.35 -15.20 -15.42
N ARG A 107 -1.92 -15.37 -16.61
CA ARG A 107 -3.34 -15.22 -16.91
C ARG A 107 -3.91 -16.61 -17.16
N LEU A 108 -4.91 -17.00 -16.38
CA LEU A 108 -5.52 -18.33 -16.42
C LEU A 108 -6.97 -18.31 -16.92
N GLY A 109 -7.63 -17.15 -16.82
CA GLY A 109 -9.04 -17.01 -17.21
C GLY A 109 -9.31 -17.28 -18.68
N GLN A 110 -10.50 -17.77 -18.97
CA GLN A 110 -10.97 -18.08 -20.30
C GLN A 110 -12.13 -17.16 -20.69
N GLY A 111 -12.19 -16.80 -21.98
CA GLY A 111 -13.23 -15.91 -22.50
C GLY A 111 -12.78 -14.44 -22.63
N PRO A 112 -13.73 -13.51 -22.86
CA PRO A 112 -13.41 -12.12 -23.01
C PRO A 112 -12.83 -11.52 -21.71
N LEU A 113 -11.86 -10.62 -21.85
CA LEU A 113 -11.27 -9.92 -20.71
C LEU A 113 -12.32 -9.10 -19.96
N PRO A 114 -12.43 -9.25 -18.64
CA PRO A 114 -13.36 -8.44 -17.87
C PRO A 114 -12.90 -6.97 -17.85
N ARG A 115 -13.89 -6.10 -17.97
CA ARG A 115 -13.68 -4.68 -17.70
C ARG A 115 -14.07 -4.38 -16.27
N VAL A 116 -13.22 -3.68 -15.57
CA VAL A 116 -13.37 -3.38 -14.14
C VAL A 116 -13.27 -1.88 -13.90
N ALA A 117 -13.90 -1.46 -12.83
CA ALA A 117 -13.77 -0.13 -12.27
C ALA A 117 -13.21 -0.28 -10.84
N PRO A 118 -11.89 -0.58 -10.69
CA PRO A 118 -11.32 -0.93 -9.40
C PRO A 118 -11.34 0.28 -8.48
N PRO A 119 -11.94 0.16 -7.29
CA PRO A 119 -11.87 1.24 -6.31
C PRO A 119 -10.42 1.46 -5.87
N PRO A 120 -10.02 2.69 -5.52
CA PRO A 120 -8.65 3.01 -5.07
C PRO A 120 -8.16 2.14 -3.93
N ASP A 121 -9.06 1.76 -3.02
CA ASP A 121 -8.74 0.89 -1.88
C ASP A 121 -8.32 -0.51 -2.33
N LEU A 122 -8.82 -1.01 -3.46
CA LEU A 122 -8.45 -2.31 -4.00
C LEU A 122 -6.99 -2.30 -4.48
N THR A 123 -6.59 -1.25 -5.19
CA THR A 123 -5.18 -1.09 -5.61
C THR A 123 -4.26 -1.04 -4.39
N GLN A 124 -4.62 -0.30 -3.35
CA GLN A 124 -3.82 -0.23 -2.12
C GLN A 124 -3.76 -1.59 -1.40
N ALA A 125 -4.88 -2.31 -1.33
CA ALA A 125 -4.90 -3.66 -0.76
C ALA A 125 -3.99 -4.63 -1.54
N LEU A 126 -4.02 -4.56 -2.88
CA LEU A 126 -3.13 -5.33 -3.74
C LEU A 126 -1.65 -5.04 -3.45
N LEU A 127 -1.27 -3.75 -3.38
CA LEU A 127 0.09 -3.33 -3.06
C LEU A 127 0.53 -3.83 -1.66
N ASN A 128 -0.36 -3.79 -0.67
CA ASN A 128 -0.08 -4.30 0.67
C ASN A 128 0.16 -5.82 0.66
N LEU A 129 -0.64 -6.58 -0.10
CA LEU A 129 -0.45 -8.03 -0.24
C LEU A 129 0.86 -8.37 -0.95
N LEU A 130 1.21 -7.65 -2.02
CA LEU A 130 2.49 -7.79 -2.72
C LEU A 130 3.68 -7.48 -1.80
N ASN A 131 3.60 -6.43 -1.00
CA ASN A 131 4.62 -6.09 -0.02
C ASN A 131 4.78 -7.20 1.04
N ASN A 132 3.68 -7.72 1.57
CA ASN A 132 3.71 -8.81 2.53
C ASN A 132 4.36 -10.07 1.94
N ALA A 133 4.01 -10.41 0.70
CA ALA A 133 4.59 -11.53 0.00
C ALA A 133 6.11 -11.34 -0.26
N ALA A 134 6.53 -10.14 -0.69
CA ALA A 134 7.94 -9.82 -0.91
C ALA A 134 8.75 -9.79 0.41
N ASP A 135 8.15 -9.34 1.51
CA ASP A 135 8.79 -9.39 2.83
C ASP A 135 8.96 -10.82 3.35
N ALA A 136 8.07 -11.73 2.97
CA ALA A 136 8.18 -13.16 3.31
C ALA A 136 9.23 -13.88 2.45
N CYS A 137 9.26 -13.60 1.14
CA CYS A 137 10.25 -14.12 0.20
C CYS A 137 10.26 -13.23 -1.05
N PRO A 138 11.29 -12.40 -1.27
CA PRO A 138 11.34 -11.49 -2.42
C PRO A 138 11.55 -12.22 -3.76
N GLU A 139 11.97 -13.46 -3.73
CA GLU A 139 12.28 -14.23 -4.93
C GLU A 139 11.07 -15.09 -5.35
N ASN A 140 10.83 -15.15 -6.68
CA ASN A 140 9.85 -16.07 -7.27
C ASN A 140 8.40 -15.90 -6.81
N LEU A 141 7.96 -14.69 -6.55
CA LEU A 141 6.54 -14.41 -6.33
C LEU A 141 5.71 -14.84 -7.54
N GLN A 142 4.58 -15.46 -7.31
CA GLN A 142 3.63 -15.82 -8.36
C GLN A 142 2.37 -14.97 -8.21
N VAL A 143 2.04 -14.24 -9.25
CA VAL A 143 0.79 -13.48 -9.35
C VAL A 143 -0.04 -14.12 -10.46
N THR A 144 -1.25 -14.56 -10.14
CA THR A 144 -2.16 -15.13 -11.12
C THR A 144 -3.44 -14.33 -11.18
N LEU A 145 -3.92 -14.10 -12.39
CA LEU A 145 -5.21 -13.52 -12.69
C LEU A 145 -6.08 -14.59 -13.34
N ASP A 146 -7.16 -14.94 -12.67
CA ASP A 146 -8.16 -15.89 -13.16
C ASP A 146 -9.53 -15.23 -13.19
N TRP A 147 -10.35 -15.57 -14.19
CA TRP A 147 -11.69 -15.03 -14.30
C TRP A 147 -12.64 -16.00 -14.97
N THR A 148 -13.88 -15.89 -14.55
CA THR A 148 -15.05 -16.52 -15.16
C THR A 148 -16.05 -15.44 -15.59
N ALA A 149 -17.25 -15.83 -15.98
CA ALA A 149 -18.34 -14.87 -16.26
C ALA A 149 -18.83 -14.13 -14.99
N GLU A 150 -18.62 -14.71 -13.81
CA GLU A 150 -19.19 -14.23 -12.55
C GLU A 150 -18.10 -13.71 -11.58
N ASP A 151 -16.90 -14.28 -11.63
CA ASP A 151 -15.84 -14.04 -10.64
C ASP A 151 -14.53 -13.62 -11.27
N LEU A 152 -13.83 -12.74 -10.55
CA LEU A 152 -12.45 -12.32 -10.84
C LEU A 152 -11.59 -12.64 -9.62
N THR A 153 -10.53 -13.43 -9.81
CA THR A 153 -9.63 -13.84 -8.74
C THR A 153 -8.21 -13.40 -9.04
N ILE A 154 -7.60 -12.65 -8.12
CA ILE A 154 -6.17 -12.34 -8.14
C ILE A 154 -5.53 -13.11 -7.00
N SER A 155 -4.58 -13.99 -7.33
CA SER A 155 -3.84 -14.78 -6.34
C SER A 155 -2.39 -14.34 -6.32
N ILE A 156 -1.87 -14.12 -5.11
CA ILE A 156 -0.47 -13.81 -4.86
C ILE A 156 0.09 -14.92 -4.00
N ARG A 157 1.14 -15.58 -4.46
CA ARG A 157 1.81 -16.67 -3.77
C ARG A 157 3.29 -16.36 -3.59
N ASP A 158 3.73 -16.37 -2.34
CA ASP A 158 5.13 -16.37 -1.96
C ASP A 158 5.61 -17.80 -1.65
N HIS A 159 6.92 -17.96 -1.50
CA HIS A 159 7.58 -19.19 -1.12
C HIS A 159 8.34 -19.05 0.22
N GLY A 160 7.88 -18.12 1.06
CA GLY A 160 8.41 -17.89 2.39
C GLY A 160 8.12 -19.04 3.36
N ALA A 161 8.52 -18.86 4.61
CA ALA A 161 8.33 -19.84 5.67
C ALA A 161 6.86 -20.15 6.02
N GLY A 162 5.93 -19.41 5.42
CA GLY A 162 4.49 -19.49 5.70
C GLY A 162 4.12 -18.89 7.06
N VAL A 163 2.85 -19.00 7.38
CA VAL A 163 2.32 -18.51 8.65
C VAL A 163 2.13 -19.67 9.62
N PRO A 164 2.71 -19.62 10.84
CA PRO A 164 2.47 -20.64 11.85
C PRO A 164 0.98 -20.81 12.15
N LEU A 165 0.52 -22.06 12.27
CA LEU A 165 -0.89 -22.39 12.53
C LEU A 165 -1.47 -21.67 13.75
N ALA A 166 -0.65 -21.48 14.79
CA ALA A 166 -1.06 -20.75 16.01
C ALA A 166 -1.43 -19.28 15.74
N ILE A 167 -0.98 -18.72 14.63
CA ILE A 167 -1.19 -17.32 14.26
C ILE A 167 -2.24 -17.20 13.13
N ALA A 168 -2.46 -18.28 12.38
CA ALA A 168 -3.37 -18.29 11.23
C ALA A 168 -4.79 -17.81 11.57
N GLU A 169 -5.30 -18.15 12.75
CA GLU A 169 -6.64 -17.71 13.23
C GLU A 169 -6.71 -16.21 13.57
N GLN A 170 -5.59 -15.53 13.66
CA GLN A 170 -5.50 -14.11 13.99
C GLN A 170 -5.24 -13.22 12.76
N ILE A 171 -4.95 -13.84 11.62
CA ILE A 171 -4.74 -13.13 10.35
C ILE A 171 -6.04 -12.43 9.95
N GLY A 172 -5.91 -11.18 9.52
CA GLY A 172 -7.05 -10.34 9.12
C GLY A 172 -7.72 -9.59 10.27
N LYS A 173 -7.33 -9.82 11.54
CA LYS A 173 -7.78 -8.97 12.63
C LYS A 173 -7.05 -7.63 12.62
N PRO A 174 -7.75 -6.51 12.87
CA PRO A 174 -7.11 -5.21 12.96
C PRO A 174 -5.96 -5.19 13.99
N PHE A 175 -4.87 -4.49 13.67
CA PHE A 175 -3.71 -4.30 14.54
C PHE A 175 -2.89 -5.55 14.88
N PHE A 176 -3.10 -6.67 14.17
CA PHE A 176 -2.29 -7.85 14.33
C PHE A 176 -1.09 -7.82 13.36
N THR A 177 0.13 -7.93 13.88
CA THR A 177 1.36 -8.06 13.10
C THR A 177 2.28 -9.08 13.74
N THR A 178 2.91 -9.92 12.92
CA THR A 178 3.99 -10.83 13.32
C THR A 178 5.37 -10.21 13.14
N LYS A 179 5.44 -9.06 12.47
CA LYS A 179 6.68 -8.29 12.37
C LYS A 179 6.96 -7.75 13.77
N GLY A 180 8.01 -8.27 14.41
CA GLY A 180 8.41 -7.87 15.75
C GLY A 180 8.48 -6.35 15.85
N LYS A 181 8.17 -5.84 17.03
CA LYS A 181 8.48 -4.45 17.36
C LYS A 181 10.00 -4.33 17.34
N GLY A 182 10.53 -3.97 16.17
CA GLY A 182 11.88 -3.47 16.04
C GLY A 182 11.87 -1.99 16.24
#